data_e0bdf8eca96e6ca2794540853b9674e1
#
_entry.id   e0bdf8eca96e6ca2794540853b9674e1
#
_cell.length_a   1.000
_cell.length_b   1.000
_cell.length_c   1.000
_cell.angle_alpha   90.00
_cell.angle_beta   90.00
_cell.angle_gamma   90.00
#
_symmetry.space_group_name_H-M   'P 1'
#
loop_
_entity.id
_entity.type
_entity.pdbx_description
1 polymer ?
#
loop_
_entity_poly.entity_id
_entity_poly.type
_entity_poly.pdbx_seq_one_letter_code
_entity_poly.pdbx_strand_id
1 'polypeptide(L)'
;IFVLARAEAQAPDGMVLHDAAVFQALNFDRMPAEPELRRGVTALAANLTALAAAPKGEEYSGPVLFEGQAGAQLFAEVLGGNLALTRRPVMEPGRNGYVPTSELEGRQGARILPESFDVVDDPTQKEWRGRALFGSYDVDREGVAPGPLSLVEKGVLKSFLLTRQPVPGFLGSNGRARLPGNFGANGASIGNLFVRSTETTPVGDLKKKLIDMCRQRNKPYGVIVRKMDFPSSASVDEIRRLLSGAQGGSHAVSGPVLAYKVYSDGREELVRGLRFRSLNARSLKDITAAGDDSNAFDFLNNQAPLALIGGASYVTAASVIAPSVLIDDVEMHPTEEENPKLPIVPAPDVRVAAGGH
;
A
#
# COMPACT_ATOMS: atom_id res chain seq x y z
N ILE A 1 5.01 6.92 17.92
CA ILE A 1 3.77 7.72 17.96
C ILE A 1 3.19 7.75 16.58
N PHE A 2 1.91 7.52 16.46
CA PHE A 2 1.18 7.48 15.21
C PHE A 2 -0.11 8.28 15.38
N VAL A 3 -0.31 9.28 14.54
CA VAL A 3 -1.50 10.13 14.53
C VAL A 3 -2.16 10.04 13.17
N LEU A 4 -3.40 9.61 13.14
CA LEU A 4 -4.22 9.51 11.94
C LEU A 4 -5.30 10.59 11.99
N ALA A 5 -5.28 11.51 11.04
CA ALA A 5 -6.39 12.39 10.74
C ALA A 5 -7.19 11.81 9.57
N ARG A 6 -8.45 11.51 9.78
CA ARG A 6 -9.37 11.00 8.77
C ARG A 6 -10.50 11.99 8.55
N ALA A 7 -10.90 12.18 7.31
CA ALA A 7 -12.10 12.92 6.98
C ALA A 7 -12.93 12.17 5.94
N GLU A 8 -14.23 12.41 5.97
CA GLU A 8 -15.21 11.86 5.04
C GLU A 8 -16.02 12.99 4.41
N ALA A 9 -16.43 12.76 3.18
CA ALA A 9 -17.32 13.63 2.44
C ALA A 9 -18.29 12.77 1.61
N GLN A 10 -19.40 13.32 1.21
CA GLN A 10 -20.33 12.65 0.30
C GLN A 10 -20.39 13.40 -1.03
N ALA A 11 -20.22 12.69 -2.11
CA ALA A 11 -20.38 13.24 -3.45
C ALA A 11 -21.88 13.44 -3.79
N PRO A 12 -22.20 14.28 -4.80
CA PRO A 12 -23.60 14.55 -5.18
C PRO A 12 -24.41 13.32 -5.59
N ASP A 13 -23.73 12.25 -6.03
CA ASP A 13 -24.36 10.96 -6.37
C ASP A 13 -24.55 10.02 -5.17
N GLY A 14 -24.18 10.49 -3.96
CA GLY A 14 -24.31 9.74 -2.72
C GLY A 14 -23.06 8.93 -2.35
N MET A 15 -22.04 8.84 -3.21
CA MET A 15 -20.80 8.09 -2.91
C MET A 15 -20.10 8.68 -1.70
N VAL A 16 -19.81 7.84 -0.73
CA VAL A 16 -19.00 8.23 0.43
C VAL A 16 -17.54 8.25 0.01
N LEU A 17 -16.90 9.37 0.24
CA LEU A 17 -15.48 9.63 -0.02
C LEU A 17 -14.76 9.76 1.31
N HIS A 18 -13.56 9.22 1.39
CA HIS A 18 -12.70 9.40 2.55
C HIS A 18 -11.26 9.63 2.12
N ASP A 19 -10.52 10.29 2.96
CA ASP A 19 -9.07 10.43 2.83
C ASP A 19 -8.45 10.52 4.23
N ALA A 20 -7.14 10.28 4.32
CA ALA A 20 -6.41 10.29 5.57
C ALA A 20 -5.07 11.00 5.43
N ALA A 21 -4.66 11.68 6.50
CA ALA A 21 -3.30 12.17 6.69
C ALA A 21 -2.68 11.46 7.89
N VAL A 22 -1.49 10.91 7.70
CA VAL A 22 -0.77 10.17 8.71
C VAL A 22 0.46 10.95 9.13
N PHE A 23 0.61 11.14 10.43
CA PHE A 23 1.77 11.77 11.05
C PHE A 23 2.37 10.79 12.05
N GLN A 24 3.67 10.62 11.99
CA GLN A 24 4.33 9.63 12.81
C GLN A 24 5.73 10.08 13.23
N ALA A 25 6.14 9.66 14.42
CA ALA A 25 7.46 9.91 14.96
C ALA A 25 7.86 8.81 15.95
N LEU A 26 9.16 8.60 16.12
CA LEU A 26 9.67 7.66 17.12
C LEU A 26 9.40 8.13 18.57
N ASN A 27 9.36 9.43 18.79
CA ASN A 27 9.06 10.07 20.07
C ASN A 27 8.35 11.42 19.87
N PHE A 28 7.86 12.04 20.94
CA PHE A 28 7.13 13.31 20.88
C PHE A 28 7.97 14.48 20.36
N ASP A 29 9.27 14.51 20.73
CA ASP A 29 10.15 15.61 20.33
C ASP A 29 10.43 15.63 18.82
N ARG A 30 10.14 14.53 18.13
CA ARG A 30 10.28 14.37 16.68
C ARG A 30 8.97 14.44 15.93
N MET A 31 7.85 14.72 16.59
CA MET A 31 6.57 14.92 15.92
C MET A 31 6.64 16.15 15.03
N PRO A 32 6.01 16.09 13.85
CA PRO A 32 5.89 17.27 12.99
C PRO A 32 5.32 18.46 13.74
N ALA A 33 5.84 19.65 13.49
CA ALA A 33 5.36 20.87 14.09
C ALA A 33 3.91 21.19 13.62
N GLU A 34 3.16 21.96 14.43
CA GLU A 34 1.75 22.30 14.13
C GLU A 34 1.53 22.80 12.70
N PRO A 35 2.39 23.65 12.10
CA PRO A 35 2.18 24.10 10.72
C PRO A 35 2.20 22.95 9.71
N GLU A 36 2.98 21.89 9.96
CA GLU A 36 3.03 20.73 9.09
C GLU A 36 1.80 19.85 9.27
N LEU A 37 1.36 19.61 10.50
CA LEU A 37 0.12 18.92 10.81
C LEU A 37 -1.07 19.62 10.14
N ARG A 38 -1.14 20.95 10.28
CA ARG A 38 -2.17 21.79 9.66
C ARG A 38 -2.16 21.69 8.14
N ARG A 39 -0.97 21.75 7.50
CA ARG A 39 -0.84 21.56 6.05
C ARG A 39 -1.38 20.19 5.61
N GLY A 40 -1.05 19.13 6.32
CA GLY A 40 -1.54 17.77 6.00
C GLY A 40 -3.07 17.67 6.07
N VAL A 41 -3.68 18.24 7.12
CA VAL A 41 -5.15 18.25 7.27
C VAL A 41 -5.81 19.13 6.21
N THR A 42 -5.20 20.29 5.87
CA THR A 42 -5.72 21.17 4.81
C THR A 42 -5.65 20.48 3.44
N ALA A 43 -4.56 19.77 3.15
CA ALA A 43 -4.41 19.01 1.91
C ALA A 43 -5.47 17.89 1.81
N LEU A 44 -5.74 17.20 2.92
CA LEU A 44 -6.80 16.19 3.01
C LEU A 44 -8.18 16.78 2.68
N ALA A 45 -8.52 17.94 3.25
CA ALA A 45 -9.79 18.64 2.96
C ALA A 45 -9.88 19.06 1.49
N ALA A 46 -8.78 19.58 0.91
CA ALA A 46 -8.71 19.94 -0.50
C ALA A 46 -8.89 18.72 -1.42
N ASN A 47 -8.27 17.60 -1.09
CA ASN A 47 -8.45 16.34 -1.82
C ASN A 47 -9.91 15.91 -1.84
N LEU A 48 -10.58 15.90 -0.68
CA LEU A 48 -11.99 15.51 -0.58
C LEU A 48 -12.90 16.44 -1.38
N THR A 49 -12.64 17.75 -1.34
CA THR A 49 -13.37 18.74 -2.14
C THR A 49 -13.22 18.47 -3.63
N ALA A 50 -12.00 18.17 -4.08
CA ALA A 50 -11.74 17.85 -5.47
C ALA A 50 -12.39 16.51 -5.88
N LEU A 51 -12.30 15.49 -5.03
CA LEU A 51 -12.93 14.18 -5.26
C LEU A 51 -14.45 14.28 -5.32
N ALA A 52 -15.09 15.11 -4.48
CA ALA A 52 -16.54 15.30 -4.51
C ALA A 52 -17.03 15.87 -5.85
N ALA A 53 -16.21 16.72 -6.49
CA ALA A 53 -16.50 17.29 -7.82
C ALA A 53 -16.06 16.39 -8.98
N ALA A 54 -15.18 15.41 -8.75
CA ALA A 54 -14.62 14.56 -9.79
C ALA A 54 -15.66 13.58 -10.35
N PRO A 55 -15.59 13.22 -11.65
CA PRO A 55 -16.42 12.17 -12.23
C PRO A 55 -16.09 10.80 -11.62
N LYS A 56 -17.09 9.91 -11.63
CA LYS A 56 -16.88 8.49 -11.28
C LYS A 56 -15.97 7.87 -12.35
N GLY A 57 -15.02 7.05 -11.90
CA GLY A 57 -14.18 6.26 -12.79
C GLY A 57 -14.98 5.21 -13.54
N GLU A 58 -14.42 4.68 -14.60
CA GLU A 58 -14.98 3.64 -15.44
C GLU A 58 -14.05 2.43 -15.50
N GLU A 59 -14.51 1.31 -16.07
CA GLU A 59 -13.65 0.16 -16.29
C GLU A 59 -12.41 0.55 -17.11
N TYR A 60 -11.26 0.10 -16.63
CA TYR A 60 -9.98 0.39 -17.24
C TYR A 60 -9.09 -0.87 -17.20
N SER A 61 -8.41 -1.12 -18.31
CA SER A 61 -7.30 -2.06 -18.40
C SER A 61 -6.22 -1.41 -19.23
N GLY A 62 -5.01 -1.31 -18.72
CA GLY A 62 -3.91 -0.70 -19.41
C GLY A 62 -2.81 -0.18 -18.50
N PRO A 63 -1.89 0.66 -19.03
CA PRO A 63 -0.74 1.13 -18.28
C PRO A 63 -1.13 2.03 -17.09
N VAL A 64 -0.54 1.76 -15.93
CA VAL A 64 -0.74 2.57 -14.71
C VAL A 64 0.60 2.97 -14.11
N LEU A 65 0.76 4.27 -13.86
CA LEU A 65 1.89 4.83 -13.13
C LEU A 65 1.52 5.00 -11.65
N PHE A 66 2.22 4.31 -10.78
CA PHE A 66 2.18 4.55 -9.33
C PHE A 66 3.28 5.56 -9.00
N GLU A 67 2.87 6.80 -8.74
CA GLU A 67 3.78 7.93 -8.56
C GLU A 67 4.05 8.20 -7.07
N GLY A 68 5.31 8.45 -6.72
CA GLY A 68 5.67 8.89 -5.38
C GLY A 68 5.38 7.84 -4.30
N GLN A 69 4.69 8.25 -3.25
CA GLN A 69 4.34 7.38 -2.13
C GLN A 69 3.45 6.20 -2.55
N ALA A 70 2.63 6.35 -3.59
CA ALA A 70 1.81 5.24 -4.10
C ALA A 70 2.66 4.09 -4.62
N GLY A 71 3.83 4.36 -5.20
CA GLY A 71 4.80 3.32 -5.59
C GLY A 71 5.33 2.55 -4.38
N ALA A 72 5.73 3.25 -3.32
CA ALA A 72 6.22 2.60 -2.10
C ALA A 72 5.11 1.80 -1.40
N GLN A 73 3.88 2.33 -1.34
CA GLN A 73 2.72 1.63 -0.77
C GLN A 73 2.35 0.39 -1.58
N LEU A 74 2.41 0.45 -2.91
CA LEU A 74 2.22 -0.71 -3.79
C LEU A 74 3.16 -1.86 -3.40
N PHE A 75 4.46 -1.59 -3.25
CA PHE A 75 5.41 -2.62 -2.83
C PHE A 75 5.17 -3.10 -1.41
N ALA A 76 4.74 -2.23 -0.50
CA ALA A 76 4.38 -2.63 0.86
C ALA A 76 3.24 -3.65 0.87
N GLU A 77 2.18 -3.41 0.12
CA GLU A 77 0.98 -4.24 0.11
C GLU A 77 1.13 -5.48 -0.78
N VAL A 78 1.65 -5.32 -1.99
CA VAL A 78 1.72 -6.40 -2.98
C VAL A 78 2.91 -7.32 -2.76
N LEU A 79 4.07 -6.77 -2.38
CA LEU A 79 5.28 -7.55 -2.19
C LEU A 79 5.53 -7.86 -0.71
N GLY A 80 5.48 -6.85 0.16
CA GLY A 80 5.88 -6.96 1.57
C GLY A 80 5.16 -8.07 2.32
N GLY A 81 3.84 -8.18 2.15
CA GLY A 81 3.03 -9.23 2.74
C GLY A 81 3.35 -10.64 2.21
N ASN A 82 3.81 -10.73 0.98
CA ASN A 82 4.15 -11.97 0.30
C ASN A 82 5.59 -12.47 0.56
N LEU A 83 6.42 -11.67 1.23
CA LEU A 83 7.80 -12.07 1.55
C LEU A 83 7.92 -12.89 2.85
N ALA A 84 6.85 -13.01 3.64
CA ALA A 84 6.84 -13.79 4.86
C ALA A 84 6.37 -15.23 4.61
N LEU A 85 7.09 -16.20 5.13
CA LEU A 85 6.61 -17.57 5.18
C LEU A 85 6.22 -17.97 6.60
N THR A 86 5.10 -18.66 6.71
CA THR A 86 4.59 -19.19 7.97
C THR A 86 4.42 -20.71 7.85
N ARG A 87 4.89 -21.44 8.85
CA ARG A 87 4.61 -22.87 8.94
C ARG A 87 3.11 -23.09 9.05
N ARG A 88 2.57 -23.95 8.19
CA ARG A 88 1.17 -24.36 8.31
C ARG A 88 1.01 -25.26 9.53
N PRO A 89 0.14 -24.91 10.50
CA PRO A 89 -0.11 -25.78 11.63
C PRO A 89 -0.80 -27.06 11.16
N VAL A 90 -0.49 -28.17 11.82
CA VAL A 90 -1.25 -29.41 11.66
C VAL A 90 -2.58 -29.22 12.39
N MET A 91 -3.67 -29.23 11.67
CA MET A 91 -5.02 -29.07 12.23
C MET A 91 -5.84 -30.35 12.02
N GLU A 92 -6.81 -30.54 12.91
CA GLU A 92 -7.80 -31.61 12.75
C GLU A 92 -8.59 -31.43 11.44
N PRO A 93 -8.95 -32.51 10.74
CA PRO A 93 -9.79 -32.46 9.55
C PRO A 93 -11.09 -31.65 9.83
N GLY A 94 -11.39 -30.65 8.97
CA GLY A 94 -12.59 -29.83 9.10
C GLY A 94 -12.43 -28.56 9.96
N ARG A 95 -11.30 -28.37 10.64
CA ARG A 95 -10.95 -27.08 11.29
C ARG A 95 -10.12 -26.24 10.33
N ASN A 96 -10.75 -25.20 9.78
CA ASN A 96 -10.06 -24.19 8.99
C ASN A 96 -9.71 -23.00 9.88
N GLY A 97 -8.43 -22.86 10.25
CA GLY A 97 -7.91 -21.63 10.86
C GLY A 97 -7.37 -20.70 9.76
N TYR A 98 -7.48 -19.38 9.95
CA TYR A 98 -6.77 -18.44 9.08
C TYR A 98 -5.26 -18.64 9.25
N VAL A 99 -4.60 -18.98 8.17
CA VAL A 99 -3.13 -19.05 8.08
C VAL A 99 -2.71 -18.11 6.97
N PRO A 100 -1.91 -17.07 7.26
CA PRO A 100 -1.39 -16.21 6.21
C PRO A 100 -0.65 -17.05 5.17
N THR A 101 -1.03 -16.90 3.91
CA THR A 101 -0.38 -17.58 2.79
C THR A 101 0.34 -16.56 1.93
N SER A 102 1.50 -16.93 1.38
CA SER A 102 2.23 -16.12 0.42
C SER A 102 1.93 -16.60 -1.00
N GLU A 103 1.61 -15.69 -1.90
CA GLU A 103 1.50 -15.97 -3.34
C GLU A 103 2.86 -16.37 -3.96
N LEU A 104 3.95 -16.09 -3.24
CA LEU A 104 5.32 -16.42 -3.63
C LEU A 104 5.81 -17.75 -3.02
N GLU A 105 5.02 -18.42 -2.19
CA GLU A 105 5.37 -19.73 -1.64
C GLU A 105 5.70 -20.71 -2.77
N GLY A 106 6.85 -21.39 -2.65
CA GLY A 106 7.35 -22.32 -3.69
C GLY A 106 7.96 -21.62 -4.92
N ARG A 107 8.12 -20.32 -4.90
CA ARG A 107 8.71 -19.55 -6.02
C ARG A 107 10.16 -19.10 -5.78
N GLN A 108 10.85 -19.63 -4.79
CA GLN A 108 12.27 -19.38 -4.61
C GLN A 108 13.05 -19.77 -5.88
N GLY A 109 13.95 -18.92 -6.32
CA GLY A 109 14.68 -19.08 -7.58
C GLY A 109 13.92 -18.61 -8.83
N ALA A 110 12.63 -18.29 -8.71
CA ALA A 110 11.86 -17.75 -9.82
C ALA A 110 12.01 -16.22 -9.92
N ARG A 111 11.89 -15.69 -11.14
CA ARG A 111 11.81 -14.25 -11.39
C ARG A 111 10.43 -13.74 -10.99
N ILE A 112 10.40 -12.75 -10.11
CA ILE A 112 9.18 -12.12 -9.59
C ILE A 112 9.11 -10.61 -9.88
N LEU A 113 10.23 -10.01 -10.28
CA LEU A 113 10.39 -8.61 -10.68
C LEU A 113 11.21 -8.55 -11.97
N PRO A 114 11.24 -7.42 -12.70
CA PRO A 114 12.19 -7.20 -13.78
C PRO A 114 13.65 -7.35 -13.31
N GLU A 115 14.55 -7.67 -14.23
CA GLU A 115 15.95 -7.97 -13.93
C GLU A 115 16.69 -6.80 -13.25
N SER A 116 16.28 -5.59 -13.54
CA SER A 116 16.87 -4.39 -12.95
C SER A 116 16.56 -4.19 -11.45
N PHE A 117 15.68 -5.01 -10.86
CA PHE A 117 15.23 -4.81 -9.47
C PHE A 117 15.95 -5.70 -8.47
N ASP A 118 16.38 -5.07 -7.37
CA ASP A 118 16.84 -5.72 -6.15
C ASP A 118 15.97 -5.31 -4.97
N VAL A 119 15.74 -6.24 -4.03
CA VAL A 119 14.95 -6.00 -2.81
C VAL A 119 15.71 -6.51 -1.60
N VAL A 120 15.94 -5.63 -0.64
CA VAL A 120 16.64 -5.92 0.61
C VAL A 120 15.78 -5.49 1.79
N ASP A 121 15.62 -6.35 2.79
CA ASP A 121 15.09 -5.96 4.09
C ASP A 121 16.25 -5.74 5.06
N ASP A 122 16.40 -4.50 5.55
CA ASP A 122 17.52 -4.12 6.43
C ASP A 122 17.03 -3.37 7.67
N PRO A 123 16.66 -4.07 8.73
CA PRO A 123 16.24 -3.46 9.99
C PRO A 123 17.36 -2.79 10.77
N THR A 124 18.60 -2.95 10.37
CA THR A 124 19.75 -2.31 11.04
C THR A 124 19.87 -0.83 10.69
N GLN A 125 19.31 -0.41 9.57
CA GLN A 125 19.26 0.99 9.16
C GLN A 125 18.22 1.75 10.00
N LYS A 126 18.66 2.79 10.70
CA LYS A 126 17.78 3.63 11.53
C LYS A 126 17.30 4.88 10.82
N GLU A 127 17.96 5.26 9.74
CA GLU A 127 17.66 6.48 8.99
C GLU A 127 17.87 6.26 7.48
N TRP A 128 17.09 6.99 6.70
CA TRP A 128 17.25 7.09 5.26
C TRP A 128 17.08 8.55 4.81
N ARG A 129 18.13 9.13 4.20
CA ARG A 129 18.15 10.53 3.76
C ARG A 129 17.73 11.53 4.87
N GLY A 130 18.18 11.29 6.10
CA GLY A 130 17.84 12.13 7.27
C GLY A 130 16.45 11.91 7.86
N ARG A 131 15.66 10.99 7.31
CA ARG A 131 14.38 10.57 7.84
C ARG A 131 14.54 9.30 8.68
N ALA A 132 13.97 9.28 9.88
CA ALA A 132 13.92 8.09 10.70
C ALA A 132 13.13 6.97 10.03
N LEU A 133 13.63 5.74 10.11
CA LEU A 133 12.95 4.53 9.66
C LEU A 133 12.26 3.83 10.84
N PHE A 134 11.05 3.38 10.63
CA PHE A 134 10.20 2.83 11.70
C PHE A 134 10.34 1.31 11.85
N GLY A 135 10.91 0.64 10.86
CA GLY A 135 11.11 -0.81 10.87
C GLY A 135 12.42 -1.27 11.48
N SER A 136 13.20 -0.39 12.13
CA SER A 136 14.48 -0.75 12.75
C SER A 136 14.30 -1.42 14.12
N TYR A 137 15.15 -2.41 14.40
CA TYR A 137 15.22 -3.11 15.70
C TYR A 137 16.55 -3.84 15.84
N ASP A 138 16.95 -4.10 17.07
CA ASP A 138 18.24 -4.76 17.38
C ASP A 138 18.09 -6.29 17.51
N VAL A 139 16.94 -6.77 18.00
CA VAL A 139 16.60 -8.20 18.10
C VAL A 139 15.12 -8.41 17.82
N ASP A 140 14.79 -9.53 17.22
CA ASP A 140 13.40 -9.91 17.00
C ASP A 140 12.75 -10.51 18.27
N ARG A 141 11.47 -10.89 18.20
CA ARG A 141 10.73 -11.45 19.34
C ARG A 141 11.24 -12.82 19.80
N GLU A 142 12.10 -13.46 19.03
CA GLU A 142 12.72 -14.74 19.34
C GLU A 142 14.18 -14.60 19.79
N GLY A 143 14.65 -13.35 20.00
CA GLY A 143 16.01 -13.04 20.43
C GLY A 143 17.06 -13.21 19.33
N VAL A 144 16.66 -13.19 18.06
CA VAL A 144 17.57 -13.28 16.92
C VAL A 144 17.86 -11.86 16.41
N ALA A 145 19.15 -11.51 16.34
CA ALA A 145 19.57 -10.24 15.77
C ALA A 145 19.39 -10.28 14.24
N PRO A 146 18.74 -9.27 13.65
CA PRO A 146 18.63 -9.18 12.20
C PRO A 146 19.92 -8.66 11.57
N GLY A 147 20.12 -8.97 10.30
CA GLY A 147 21.09 -8.33 9.41
C GLY A 147 20.41 -7.94 8.09
N PRO A 148 21.13 -7.25 7.18
CA PRO A 148 20.63 -7.05 5.83
C PRO A 148 20.30 -8.40 5.18
N LEU A 149 19.11 -8.54 4.62
CA LEU A 149 18.65 -9.76 3.96
C LEU A 149 18.27 -9.46 2.52
N SER A 150 19.03 -10.02 1.57
CA SER A 150 18.66 -9.97 0.16
C SER A 150 17.49 -10.91 -0.09
N LEU A 151 16.35 -10.34 -0.44
CA LEU A 151 15.11 -11.06 -0.73
C LEU A 151 14.95 -11.30 -2.23
N VAL A 152 15.33 -10.31 -3.05
CA VAL A 152 15.30 -10.39 -4.49
C VAL A 152 16.62 -9.84 -5.05
N GLU A 153 17.24 -10.58 -5.96
CA GLU A 153 18.44 -10.16 -6.68
C GLU A 153 18.20 -10.29 -8.19
N LYS A 154 18.41 -9.20 -8.91
CA LYS A 154 18.15 -9.15 -10.35
C LYS A 154 16.80 -9.72 -10.73
N GLY A 155 15.77 -9.32 -9.98
CA GLY A 155 14.39 -9.77 -10.16
C GLY A 155 14.07 -11.19 -9.70
N VAL A 156 15.07 -11.96 -9.24
CA VAL A 156 14.90 -13.36 -8.80
C VAL A 156 14.74 -13.45 -7.29
N LEU A 157 13.69 -14.11 -6.85
CA LEU A 157 13.41 -14.34 -5.42
C LEU A 157 14.48 -15.30 -4.83
N LYS A 158 15.23 -14.81 -3.83
CA LYS A 158 16.33 -15.54 -3.20
C LYS A 158 15.95 -16.12 -1.85
N SER A 159 15.20 -15.35 -1.06
CA SER A 159 14.87 -15.71 0.31
C SER A 159 13.51 -15.16 0.72
N PHE A 160 13.09 -15.56 1.90
CA PHE A 160 11.89 -15.08 2.59
C PHE A 160 12.23 -14.58 3.99
N LEU A 161 11.32 -13.86 4.59
CA LEU A 161 11.34 -13.49 6.00
C LEU A 161 10.94 -14.69 6.84
N LEU A 162 11.78 -15.11 7.76
CA LEU A 162 11.64 -16.36 8.50
C LEU A 162 11.72 -16.13 10.01
N THR A 163 10.98 -16.95 10.74
CA THR A 163 11.06 -17.11 12.20
C THR A 163 11.78 -18.42 12.54
N ARG A 164 11.86 -18.78 13.82
CA ARG A 164 12.37 -20.10 14.25
C ARG A 164 11.46 -21.26 13.89
N GLN A 165 10.26 -20.99 13.40
CA GLN A 165 9.39 -22.06 12.91
C GLN A 165 10.03 -22.72 11.69
N PRO A 166 10.21 -24.05 11.70
CA PRO A 166 10.79 -24.76 10.57
C PRO A 166 9.88 -24.67 9.35
N VAL A 167 10.42 -24.15 8.24
CA VAL A 167 9.77 -24.11 6.93
C VAL A 167 10.57 -24.99 5.97
N PRO A 168 9.95 -25.88 5.19
CA PRO A 168 10.65 -26.72 4.24
C PRO A 168 11.54 -25.92 3.29
N GLY A 169 12.80 -26.33 3.14
CA GLY A 169 13.78 -25.66 2.28
C GLY A 169 14.57 -24.52 2.95
N PHE A 170 14.29 -24.19 4.21
CA PHE A 170 15.00 -23.14 4.95
C PHE A 170 15.59 -23.67 6.26
N LEU A 171 16.83 -23.27 6.55
CA LEU A 171 17.60 -23.83 7.68
C LEU A 171 17.28 -23.20 9.04
N GLY A 172 16.60 -22.05 9.08
CA GLY A 172 16.32 -21.40 10.35
C GLY A 172 15.84 -19.96 10.22
N SER A 173 15.74 -19.28 11.36
CA SER A 173 15.35 -17.88 11.46
C SER A 173 16.40 -16.96 10.84
N ASN A 174 15.94 -15.87 10.24
CA ASN A 174 16.78 -14.76 9.80
C ASN A 174 16.49 -13.46 10.57
N GLY A 175 15.93 -13.60 11.78
CA GLY A 175 15.68 -12.48 12.69
C GLY A 175 14.49 -11.62 12.29
N ARG A 176 13.41 -12.20 11.77
CA ARG A 176 12.21 -11.48 11.32
C ARG A 176 10.94 -11.83 12.08
N ALA A 177 11.06 -12.46 13.25
CA ALA A 177 9.93 -12.73 14.14
C ALA A 177 9.41 -11.42 14.78
N ARG A 178 8.53 -10.72 14.09
CA ARG A 178 8.07 -9.37 14.48
C ARG A 178 6.66 -9.36 15.06
N LEU A 179 5.81 -10.28 14.64
CA LEU A 179 4.39 -10.33 15.00
C LEU A 179 4.08 -11.60 15.79
N PRO A 180 3.10 -11.55 16.72
CA PRO A 180 2.54 -12.78 17.26
C PRO A 180 1.85 -13.55 16.13
N GLY A 181 2.18 -14.82 16.01
CA GLY A 181 1.57 -15.72 15.04
C GLY A 181 0.41 -16.50 15.65
N ASN A 182 -0.21 -17.32 14.81
CA ASN A 182 -1.24 -18.23 15.24
C ASN A 182 -0.67 -19.31 16.20
N PHE A 183 -1.50 -19.79 17.12
CA PHE A 183 -1.15 -20.89 18.04
C PHE A 183 0.09 -20.62 18.91
N GLY A 184 0.31 -19.35 19.30
CA GLY A 184 1.43 -18.97 20.17
C GLY A 184 2.79 -18.85 19.49
N ALA A 185 2.87 -19.07 18.20
CA ALA A 185 4.09 -18.88 17.43
C ALA A 185 4.28 -17.40 17.03
N ASN A 186 5.48 -17.02 16.59
CA ASN A 186 5.72 -15.68 16.06
C ASN A 186 5.54 -15.66 14.53
N GLY A 187 5.02 -14.54 14.02
CA GLY A 187 4.91 -14.25 12.59
C GLY A 187 6.09 -13.43 12.08
N ALA A 188 6.55 -13.74 10.87
CA ALA A 188 7.54 -12.93 10.20
C ALA A 188 6.90 -11.66 9.60
N SER A 189 7.66 -10.55 9.61
CA SER A 189 7.27 -9.30 8.98
C SER A 189 8.50 -8.53 8.52
N ILE A 190 8.31 -7.70 7.49
CA ILE A 190 9.34 -6.75 7.04
C ILE A 190 9.70 -5.78 8.17
N GLY A 191 10.96 -5.34 8.15
CA GLY A 191 11.45 -4.20 8.88
C GLY A 191 11.52 -2.97 7.98
N ASN A 192 12.70 -2.68 7.44
CA ASN A 192 12.92 -1.62 6.47
C ASN A 192 13.18 -2.26 5.10
N LEU A 193 12.19 -2.25 4.24
CA LEU A 193 12.26 -2.85 2.90
C LEU A 193 12.72 -1.80 1.89
N PHE A 194 13.85 -2.08 1.25
CA PHE A 194 14.41 -1.26 0.18
C PHE A 194 14.20 -1.94 -1.16
N VAL A 195 13.44 -1.32 -2.04
CA VAL A 195 13.25 -1.73 -3.42
C VAL A 195 14.03 -0.77 -4.31
N ARG A 196 14.96 -1.28 -5.09
CA ARG A 196 15.84 -0.49 -5.94
C ARG A 196 15.82 -1.03 -7.36
N SER A 197 15.95 -0.12 -8.32
CA SER A 197 16.19 -0.48 -9.72
C SER A 197 17.54 0.06 -10.17
N THR A 198 18.29 -0.74 -10.90
CA THR A 198 19.55 -0.34 -11.54
C THR A 198 19.32 0.43 -12.84
N GLU A 199 18.11 0.28 -13.42
CA GLU A 199 17.67 1.00 -14.60
C GLU A 199 16.54 1.95 -14.20
N THR A 200 16.80 3.26 -14.28
CA THR A 200 15.82 4.26 -13.88
C THR A 200 15.49 5.22 -15.02
N THR A 201 14.28 5.74 -14.99
CA THR A 201 13.78 6.80 -15.86
C THR A 201 13.61 8.07 -15.01
N PRO A 202 14.03 9.26 -15.46
CA PRO A 202 13.74 10.49 -14.74
C PRO A 202 12.24 10.57 -14.42
N VAL A 203 11.89 10.86 -13.16
CA VAL A 203 10.48 10.83 -12.70
C VAL A 203 9.58 11.72 -13.56
N GLY A 204 10.10 12.87 -14.03
CA GLY A 204 9.37 13.76 -14.95
C GLY A 204 9.08 13.16 -16.33
N ASP A 205 9.77 12.10 -16.73
CA ASP A 205 9.58 11.43 -18.02
C ASP A 205 8.69 10.19 -17.92
N LEU A 206 8.40 9.69 -16.72
CA LEU A 206 7.51 8.54 -16.54
C LEU A 206 6.10 8.79 -17.10
N LYS A 207 5.57 10.01 -16.92
CA LYS A 207 4.28 10.41 -17.49
C LYS A 207 4.31 10.38 -19.02
N LYS A 208 5.39 10.83 -19.65
CA LYS A 208 5.55 10.76 -21.11
C LYS A 208 5.56 9.29 -21.57
N LYS A 209 6.31 8.44 -20.87
CA LYS A 209 6.38 7.01 -21.16
C LYS A 209 4.99 6.35 -21.03
N LEU A 210 4.20 6.69 -20.01
CA LEU A 210 2.81 6.27 -19.87
C LEU A 210 1.98 6.66 -21.10
N ILE A 211 2.06 7.92 -21.53
CA ILE A 211 1.33 8.42 -22.71
C ILE A 211 1.74 7.67 -23.97
N ASP A 212 3.04 7.43 -24.17
CA ASP A 212 3.55 6.72 -25.34
C ASP A 212 3.08 5.26 -25.38
N MET A 213 3.06 4.58 -24.23
CA MET A 213 2.49 3.23 -24.11
C MET A 213 1.00 3.21 -24.46
N CYS A 214 0.24 4.20 -24.01
CA CYS A 214 -1.18 4.32 -24.36
C CYS A 214 -1.38 4.53 -25.86
N ARG A 215 -0.57 5.37 -26.48
CA ARG A 215 -0.62 5.59 -27.95
C ARG A 215 -0.33 4.30 -28.73
N GLN A 216 0.72 3.56 -28.33
CA GLN A 216 1.07 2.28 -28.97
C GLN A 216 -0.05 1.24 -28.89
N ARG A 217 -0.89 1.32 -27.85
CA ARG A 217 -1.99 0.39 -27.61
C ARG A 217 -3.36 0.93 -28.03
N ASN A 218 -3.39 2.09 -28.69
CA ASN A 218 -4.63 2.78 -29.05
C ASN A 218 -5.57 3.01 -27.85
N LYS A 219 -5.00 3.24 -26.66
CA LYS A 219 -5.78 3.60 -25.46
C LYS A 219 -6.01 5.10 -25.43
N PRO A 220 -7.23 5.57 -25.09
CA PRO A 220 -7.57 7.00 -25.07
C PRO A 220 -6.85 7.75 -23.95
N TYR A 221 -6.48 7.06 -22.87
CA TYR A 221 -5.77 7.62 -21.72
C TYR A 221 -5.00 6.52 -20.99
N GLY A 222 -4.06 6.92 -20.14
CA GLY A 222 -3.43 6.12 -19.09
C GLY A 222 -3.90 6.58 -17.71
N VAL A 223 -3.51 5.86 -16.67
CA VAL A 223 -3.86 6.23 -15.30
C VAL A 223 -2.59 6.51 -14.48
N ILE A 224 -2.61 7.61 -13.70
CA ILE A 224 -1.62 7.87 -12.64
C ILE A 224 -2.32 7.73 -11.30
N VAL A 225 -1.74 6.93 -10.40
CA VAL A 225 -2.14 6.81 -9.01
C VAL A 225 -1.12 7.56 -8.15
N ARG A 226 -1.53 8.66 -7.52
CA ARG A 226 -0.67 9.47 -6.63
C ARG A 226 -0.87 9.15 -5.16
N LYS A 227 -2.04 8.62 -4.81
CA LYS A 227 -2.35 8.23 -3.44
C LYS A 227 -3.25 7.01 -3.45
N MET A 228 -2.87 6.01 -2.68
CA MET A 228 -3.70 4.85 -2.36
C MET A 228 -4.36 5.07 -1.00
N ASP A 229 -5.45 4.38 -0.75
CA ASP A 229 -6.12 4.44 0.54
C ASP A 229 -5.17 3.94 1.64
N PHE A 230 -5.18 4.64 2.77
CA PHE A 230 -4.38 4.19 3.88
C PHE A 230 -5.12 3.05 4.60
N PRO A 231 -4.50 1.87 4.77
CA PRO A 231 -5.22 0.67 5.22
C PRO A 231 -6.03 0.86 6.50
N SER A 232 -5.50 1.62 7.46
CA SER A 232 -6.19 1.89 8.74
C SER A 232 -7.29 2.94 8.66
N SER A 233 -7.49 3.58 7.52
CA SER A 233 -8.57 4.56 7.29
C SER A 233 -9.75 3.99 6.51
N ALA A 234 -9.65 2.76 6.04
CA ALA A 234 -10.70 2.13 5.26
C ALA A 234 -12.05 2.11 5.98
N SER A 235 -13.13 2.21 5.23
CA SER A 235 -14.48 2.07 5.77
C SER A 235 -14.72 0.66 6.31
N VAL A 236 -15.73 0.48 7.16
CA VAL A 236 -16.08 -0.84 7.70
C VAL A 236 -16.41 -1.82 6.56
N ASP A 237 -17.08 -1.37 5.52
CA ASP A 237 -17.44 -2.22 4.39
C ASP A 237 -16.22 -2.55 3.53
N GLU A 238 -15.30 -1.61 3.34
CA GLU A 238 -14.01 -1.87 2.71
C GLU A 238 -13.20 -2.88 3.53
N ILE A 239 -13.13 -2.73 4.84
CA ILE A 239 -12.49 -3.69 5.75
C ILE A 239 -13.11 -5.08 5.59
N ARG A 240 -14.44 -5.20 5.58
CA ARG A 240 -15.12 -6.50 5.38
C ARG A 240 -14.78 -7.11 4.03
N ARG A 241 -14.77 -6.31 2.96
CA ARG A 241 -14.38 -6.75 1.61
C ARG A 241 -12.96 -7.29 1.58
N LEU A 242 -12.03 -6.55 2.17
CA LEU A 242 -10.62 -6.91 2.23
C LEU A 242 -10.39 -8.20 3.03
N LEU A 243 -11.09 -8.36 4.16
CA LEU A 243 -11.03 -9.57 4.98
C LEU A 243 -11.66 -10.77 4.27
N SER A 244 -12.75 -10.59 3.54
CA SER A 244 -13.37 -11.68 2.77
C SER A 244 -12.50 -12.13 1.59
N GLY A 245 -11.84 -11.21 0.91
CA GLY A 245 -10.85 -11.52 -0.13
C GLY A 245 -9.65 -12.30 0.38
N ALA A 246 -9.19 -11.98 1.58
CA ALA A 246 -8.06 -12.67 2.21
C ALA A 246 -8.34 -14.16 2.53
N GLN A 247 -9.59 -14.54 2.77
CA GLN A 247 -9.96 -15.95 2.95
C GLN A 247 -9.74 -16.80 1.69
N GLY A 248 -9.72 -16.18 0.52
CA GLY A 248 -9.39 -16.81 -0.75
C GLY A 248 -7.89 -16.92 -1.06
N GLY A 249 -7.01 -16.50 -0.14
CA GLY A 249 -5.54 -16.60 -0.30
C GLY A 249 -4.93 -15.51 -1.18
N SER A 250 -5.68 -14.49 -1.59
CA SER A 250 -5.15 -13.31 -2.26
C SER A 250 -5.04 -12.13 -1.30
N HIS A 251 -3.95 -11.36 -1.42
CA HIS A 251 -3.83 -10.10 -0.69
C HIS A 251 -4.62 -9.03 -1.45
N ALA A 252 -5.67 -8.50 -0.82
CA ALA A 252 -6.37 -7.37 -1.38
C ALA A 252 -5.50 -6.11 -1.27
N VAL A 253 -5.46 -5.32 -2.34
CA VAL A 253 -4.70 -4.06 -2.42
C VAL A 253 -5.64 -2.89 -2.17
N SER A 254 -5.18 -1.90 -1.41
CA SER A 254 -5.90 -0.66 -1.14
C SER A 254 -6.29 0.04 -2.44
N GLY A 255 -7.51 0.54 -2.52
CA GLY A 255 -7.98 1.29 -3.69
C GLY A 255 -7.23 2.63 -3.86
N PRO A 256 -7.22 3.20 -5.08
CA PRO A 256 -6.66 4.52 -5.29
C PRO A 256 -7.61 5.59 -4.75
N VAL A 257 -7.08 6.53 -3.98
CA VAL A 257 -7.77 7.75 -3.53
C VAL A 257 -7.59 8.85 -4.56
N LEU A 258 -6.35 9.12 -4.98
CA LEU A 258 -6.06 10.11 -6.02
C LEU A 258 -5.59 9.39 -7.28
N ALA A 259 -6.52 9.17 -8.18
CA ALA A 259 -6.28 8.61 -9.51
C ALA A 259 -6.63 9.61 -10.60
N TYR A 260 -5.78 9.72 -11.60
CA TYR A 260 -5.93 10.68 -12.68
C TYR A 260 -5.88 9.95 -14.03
N LYS A 261 -6.88 10.18 -14.89
CA LYS A 261 -6.77 9.88 -16.32
C LYS A 261 -5.77 10.86 -16.92
N VAL A 262 -4.85 10.34 -17.73
CA VAL A 262 -3.84 11.13 -18.45
C VAL A 262 -4.02 10.93 -19.93
N TYR A 263 -4.42 11.99 -20.61
CA TYR A 263 -4.70 11.98 -22.04
C TYR A 263 -3.42 12.19 -22.87
N SER A 264 -3.52 11.91 -24.16
CA SER A 264 -2.38 12.03 -25.10
C SER A 264 -1.80 13.43 -25.23
N ASP A 265 -2.58 14.46 -24.87
CA ASP A 265 -2.16 15.87 -24.84
C ASP A 265 -1.49 16.25 -23.51
N GLY A 266 -1.40 15.32 -22.55
CA GLY A 266 -0.82 15.52 -21.23
C GLY A 266 -1.79 16.08 -20.19
N ARG A 267 -3.04 16.35 -20.54
CA ARG A 267 -4.09 16.77 -19.61
C ARG A 267 -4.38 15.67 -18.62
N GLU A 268 -4.58 16.06 -17.36
CA GLU A 268 -4.96 15.16 -16.27
C GLU A 268 -6.39 15.45 -15.82
N GLU A 269 -7.14 14.39 -15.52
CA GLU A 269 -8.49 14.45 -15.01
C GLU A 269 -8.61 13.55 -13.78
N LEU A 270 -8.86 14.16 -12.62
CA LEU A 270 -9.11 13.39 -11.39
C LEU A 270 -10.40 12.57 -11.55
N VAL A 271 -10.34 11.30 -11.15
CA VAL A 271 -11.49 10.41 -11.11
C VAL A 271 -11.60 9.74 -9.75
N ARG A 272 -12.82 9.35 -9.36
CA ARG A 272 -13.09 8.73 -8.06
C ARG A 272 -13.75 7.37 -8.15
N GLY A 273 -13.72 6.62 -7.06
CA GLY A 273 -14.45 5.36 -6.91
C GLY A 273 -13.90 4.24 -7.78
N LEU A 274 -12.58 4.18 -8.00
CA LEU A 274 -11.91 3.07 -8.66
C LEU A 274 -11.38 2.06 -7.65
N ARG A 275 -11.34 0.80 -8.03
CA ARG A 275 -10.68 -0.31 -7.31
C ARG A 275 -9.83 -1.12 -8.28
N PHE A 276 -8.75 -1.70 -7.78
CA PHE A 276 -7.96 -2.69 -8.52
C PHE A 276 -8.68 -4.04 -8.55
N ARG A 277 -8.69 -4.70 -9.71
CA ARG A 277 -9.34 -6.02 -9.87
C ARG A 277 -8.36 -7.16 -9.58
N SER A 278 -7.21 -7.17 -10.20
CA SER A 278 -6.29 -8.32 -10.22
C SER A 278 -4.85 -7.97 -9.86
N LEU A 279 -4.65 -6.85 -9.14
CA LEU A 279 -3.31 -6.43 -8.75
C LEU A 279 -2.77 -7.33 -7.64
N ASN A 280 -1.69 -8.05 -7.93
CA ASN A 280 -1.09 -9.04 -7.02
C ASN A 280 0.43 -9.18 -7.26
N ALA A 281 1.10 -10.08 -6.54
CA ALA A 281 2.55 -10.24 -6.66
C ALA A 281 3.03 -10.58 -8.09
N ARG A 282 2.19 -11.20 -8.93
CA ARG A 282 2.55 -11.51 -10.32
C ARG A 282 2.56 -10.27 -11.20
N SER A 283 1.73 -9.28 -10.89
CA SER A 283 1.67 -8.00 -11.63
C SER A 283 2.97 -7.21 -11.56
N LEU A 284 3.79 -7.46 -10.53
CA LEU A 284 5.08 -6.77 -10.38
C LEU A 284 6.11 -7.16 -11.47
N LYS A 285 5.91 -8.27 -12.19
CA LYS A 285 6.76 -8.63 -13.33
C LYS A 285 6.54 -7.71 -14.52
N ASP A 286 5.37 -7.12 -14.60
CA ASP A 286 4.92 -6.29 -15.71
C ASP A 286 5.29 -4.81 -15.51
N ILE A 287 6.16 -4.52 -14.52
CA ILE A 287 6.79 -3.21 -14.37
C ILE A 287 7.71 -2.96 -15.56
N THR A 288 7.43 -1.90 -16.31
CA THR A 288 8.16 -1.50 -17.53
C THR A 288 9.14 -0.36 -17.32
N ALA A 289 8.98 0.39 -16.23
CA ALA A 289 9.89 1.46 -15.84
C ALA A 289 9.84 1.72 -14.34
N ALA A 290 10.99 2.13 -13.80
CA ALA A 290 11.14 2.66 -12.45
C ALA A 290 11.64 4.10 -12.52
N GLY A 291 11.16 4.95 -11.61
CA GLY A 291 11.64 6.31 -11.44
C GLY A 291 13.04 6.36 -10.84
N ASP A 292 13.74 7.48 -11.06
CA ASP A 292 14.99 7.80 -10.36
C ASP A 292 14.74 8.40 -8.97
N ASP A 293 13.47 8.58 -8.61
CA ASP A 293 13.03 8.92 -7.27
C ASP A 293 13.06 7.70 -6.34
N SER A 294 12.97 7.97 -5.06
CA SER A 294 12.67 6.95 -4.05
C SER A 294 11.82 7.60 -2.97
N ASN A 295 10.75 6.95 -2.60
CA ASN A 295 9.77 7.45 -1.66
C ASN A 295 9.63 6.48 -0.49
N ALA A 296 9.36 7.01 0.68
CA ALA A 296 9.14 6.19 1.87
C ALA A 296 7.65 6.11 2.20
N PHE A 297 7.21 4.90 2.47
CA PHE A 297 5.89 4.60 3.04
C PHE A 297 6.09 3.89 4.38
N ASP A 298 5.65 4.55 5.46
CA ASP A 298 5.73 4.02 6.81
C ASP A 298 4.35 3.62 7.29
N PHE A 299 4.23 2.47 7.91
CA PHE A 299 2.94 1.96 8.37
C PHE A 299 3.08 1.04 9.58
N LEU A 300 1.97 0.83 10.27
CA LEU A 300 1.87 -0.18 11.30
C LEU A 300 1.36 -1.46 10.66
N ASN A 301 2.18 -2.51 10.70
CA ASN A 301 1.84 -3.82 10.16
C ASN A 301 1.30 -4.72 11.26
N ASN A 302 0.28 -5.51 10.93
CA ASN A 302 -0.19 -6.64 11.71
C ASN A 302 -0.41 -7.84 10.77
N GLN A 303 -0.85 -8.98 11.28
CA GLN A 303 -1.10 -10.15 10.43
C GLN A 303 -2.40 -10.05 9.61
N ALA A 304 -3.19 -9.00 9.81
CA ALA A 304 -4.35 -8.76 8.98
C ALA A 304 -3.92 -8.24 7.61
N PRO A 305 -4.66 -8.55 6.56
CA PRO A 305 -4.45 -7.91 5.27
C PRO A 305 -4.47 -6.39 5.42
N LEU A 306 -3.61 -5.70 4.67
CA LEU A 306 -3.58 -4.24 4.62
C LEU A 306 -3.23 -3.54 5.93
N ALA A 307 -2.46 -4.16 6.79
CA ALA A 307 -2.00 -3.52 8.03
C ALA A 307 -3.13 -2.79 8.78
N LEU A 308 -4.32 -3.37 8.83
CA LEU A 308 -5.42 -2.83 9.61
C LEU A 308 -4.97 -2.69 11.06
N ILE A 309 -5.06 -1.49 11.61
CA ILE A 309 -4.74 -1.24 13.01
C ILE A 309 -5.82 -1.89 13.87
N GLY A 310 -5.64 -3.17 14.15
CA GLY A 310 -6.45 -3.90 15.11
C GLY A 310 -5.65 -4.10 16.38
N GLY A 311 -6.09 -3.59 17.52
CA GLY A 311 -5.51 -3.78 18.83
C GLY A 311 -4.00 -3.49 18.96
N ALA A 312 -3.61 -2.53 19.74
CA ALA A 312 -2.24 -2.02 19.87
C ALA A 312 -1.16 -3.08 20.21
N SER A 313 -1.56 -4.24 20.75
CA SER A 313 -0.65 -5.31 21.16
C SER A 313 -0.11 -6.19 20.02
N TYR A 314 -0.64 -6.05 18.80
CA TYR A 314 -0.34 -6.93 17.67
C TYR A 314 0.16 -6.20 16.43
N VAL A 315 0.76 -5.04 16.59
CA VAL A 315 1.31 -4.26 15.49
C VAL A 315 2.83 -4.14 15.60
N THR A 316 3.48 -4.06 14.46
CA THR A 316 4.88 -3.67 14.34
C THR A 316 5.00 -2.56 13.30
N ALA A 317 5.92 -1.64 13.52
CA ALA A 317 6.18 -0.60 12.52
C ALA A 317 7.09 -1.12 11.42
N ALA A 318 6.85 -0.66 10.21
CA ALA A 318 7.64 -0.99 9.03
C ALA A 318 7.81 0.25 8.15
N SER A 319 8.90 0.28 7.39
CA SER A 319 9.15 1.29 6.35
C SER A 319 9.44 0.59 5.03
N VAL A 320 8.84 1.08 3.95
CA VAL A 320 9.15 0.63 2.59
C VAL A 320 9.67 1.82 1.79
N ILE A 321 10.84 1.65 1.20
CA ILE A 321 11.49 2.64 0.38
C ILE A 321 11.51 2.10 -1.05
N ALA A 322 10.79 2.74 -1.96
CA ALA A 322 10.69 2.28 -3.34
C ALA A 322 10.53 3.44 -4.32
N PRO A 323 10.88 3.23 -5.61
CA PRO A 323 10.67 4.21 -6.66
C PRO A 323 9.21 4.29 -7.10
N SER A 324 8.86 5.36 -7.82
CA SER A 324 7.69 5.37 -8.70
C SER A 324 7.83 4.28 -9.77
N VAL A 325 6.73 3.60 -10.11
CA VAL A 325 6.77 2.51 -11.10
C VAL A 325 5.62 2.59 -12.09
N LEU A 326 5.93 2.27 -13.34
CA LEU A 326 4.98 2.13 -14.43
C LEU A 326 4.75 0.64 -14.71
N ILE A 327 3.51 0.19 -14.53
CA ILE A 327 3.09 -1.18 -14.81
C ILE A 327 2.36 -1.20 -16.14
N ASP A 328 2.61 -2.23 -16.92
CA ASP A 328 2.14 -2.38 -18.30
C ASP A 328 0.63 -2.54 -18.42
N ASP A 329 0.04 -3.38 -17.59
CA ASP A 329 -1.40 -3.63 -17.60
C ASP A 329 -1.92 -3.83 -16.17
N VAL A 330 -2.86 -2.97 -15.78
CA VAL A 330 -3.57 -3.04 -14.50
C VAL A 330 -5.06 -2.89 -14.79
N GLU A 331 -5.83 -3.84 -14.28
CA GLU A 331 -7.28 -3.79 -14.36
C GLU A 331 -7.87 -3.02 -13.18
N MET A 332 -8.76 -2.09 -13.49
CA MET A 332 -9.49 -1.29 -12.52
C MET A 332 -10.98 -1.28 -12.87
N HIS A 333 -11.83 -1.25 -11.86
CA HIS A 333 -13.28 -1.16 -12.04
C HIS A 333 -13.87 -0.12 -11.10
N PRO A 334 -15.00 0.50 -11.47
CA PRO A 334 -15.71 1.40 -10.57
C PRO A 334 -16.31 0.64 -9.39
N THR A 335 -16.46 1.32 -8.26
CA THR A 335 -17.23 0.79 -7.13
C THR A 335 -18.71 0.66 -7.52
N GLU A 336 -19.29 -0.53 -7.28
CA GLU A 336 -20.68 -0.86 -7.65
C GLU A 336 -21.67 -0.59 -6.51
N GLU A 337 -21.22 0.02 -5.41
CA GLU A 337 -22.06 0.26 -4.26
C GLU A 337 -23.22 1.21 -4.60
N GLU A 338 -24.44 0.82 -4.25
CA GLU A 338 -25.57 1.74 -4.20
C GLU A 338 -25.36 2.69 -3.03
N ASN A 339 -25.22 3.96 -3.35
CA ASN A 339 -24.96 5.00 -2.35
C ASN A 339 -26.27 5.76 -2.08
N PRO A 340 -26.95 5.53 -0.96
CA PRO A 340 -28.14 6.30 -0.62
C PRO A 340 -27.76 7.77 -0.43
N LYS A 341 -28.50 8.67 -1.08
CA LYS A 341 -28.36 10.10 -0.83
C LYS A 341 -28.87 10.40 0.57
N LEU A 342 -27.95 10.67 1.48
CA LEU A 342 -28.31 11.14 2.80
C LEU A 342 -28.82 12.58 2.71
N PRO A 343 -29.81 12.98 3.53
CA PRO A 343 -30.25 14.35 3.58
C PRO A 343 -29.07 15.26 4.02
N ILE A 344 -28.84 16.34 3.28
CA ILE A 344 -27.87 17.35 3.66
C ILE A 344 -28.48 18.17 4.78
N VAL A 345 -27.99 18.02 5.98
CA VAL A 345 -28.35 18.86 7.12
C VAL A 345 -27.28 19.93 7.26
N PRO A 346 -27.65 21.23 7.24
CA PRO A 346 -26.67 22.29 7.44
C PRO A 346 -26.04 22.16 8.83
N ALA A 347 -24.76 22.56 8.93
CA ALA A 347 -24.06 22.57 10.21
C ALA A 347 -24.85 23.39 11.25
N PRO A 348 -24.90 22.97 12.52
CA PRO A 348 -25.69 23.63 13.56
C PRO A 348 -25.32 25.11 13.76
N ASP A 349 -24.09 25.49 13.41
CA ASP A 349 -23.58 26.84 13.57
C ASP A 349 -23.87 27.76 12.36
N VAL A 350 -24.39 27.22 11.28
CA VAL A 350 -24.83 28.03 10.14
C VAL A 350 -26.22 28.59 10.46
N ARG A 351 -26.29 29.82 10.96
CA ARG A 351 -27.55 30.56 11.02
C ARG A 351 -28.06 30.70 9.60
N VAL A 352 -29.07 29.93 9.24
CA VAL A 352 -29.85 30.18 8.03
C VAL A 352 -30.39 31.60 8.18
N ALA A 353 -29.87 32.55 7.42
CA ALA A 353 -30.47 33.86 7.31
C ALA A 353 -31.91 33.63 6.89
N ALA A 354 -32.81 33.94 7.78
CA ALA A 354 -34.25 33.84 7.52
C ALA A 354 -34.54 34.73 6.31
N GLY A 355 -34.74 34.06 5.15
CA GLY A 355 -35.21 34.75 3.96
C GLY A 355 -36.55 35.36 4.27
N GLY A 356 -36.62 36.67 4.24
CA GLY A 356 -37.88 37.38 4.33
C GLY A 356 -38.82 36.93 3.23
N HIS A 357 -40.06 36.91 3.58
CA HIS A 357 -41.22 36.70 2.72
C HIS A 357 -41.27 37.60 1.52
#